data_d4a8fa00fe6d4a1e289c607ac40ee3ca
#
_entry.id   d4a8fa00fe6d4a1e289c607ac40ee3ca
#
_cell.length_a   1.000
_cell.length_b   1.000
_cell.length_c   1.000
_cell.angle_alpha   90.00
_cell.angle_beta   90.00
_cell.angle_gamma   90.00
#
_symmetry.space_group_name_H-M   'P 1'
#
loop_
_entity.id
_entity.type
_entity.pdbx_description
1 polymer ?
#
loop_
_entity_poly.entity_id
_entity_poly.type
_entity_poly.pdbx_seq_one_letter_code
_entity_poly.pdbx_strand_id
1 'polypeptide(L)'
;MRSVEDTRPRSGLSVPVITVLDDSGALVEEGQRAVVRHVIQDGYGADVVFSAGTTGEWDRVEPAVQRRVIQVCAEEVAKANAALTPEAGREVEAWAGVTAHTPEDTLENLDFAISAGVHAAVLAPLSIRGLKDPVRFVARDVADLLDARPRRIPIYLYDNADIAVDPKIPHIRTRQVKALSRLDFVRGVKVSASRKVLGNYTRAAASFRERGEFGIYVGNAMLIFEIFRPR
;
A
#
# COMPACT_ATOMS: atom_id res chain seq x y z
N MET A 1 16.37 -12.07 -6.81
CA MET A 1 15.65 -11.30 -5.78
C MET A 1 16.16 -9.87 -5.86
N ARG A 2 15.32 -8.88 -6.17
CA ARG A 2 15.74 -7.47 -6.14
C ARG A 2 15.95 -7.06 -4.68
N SER A 3 17.06 -6.42 -4.35
CA SER A 3 17.25 -5.82 -3.03
C SER A 3 16.26 -4.64 -2.87
N VAL A 4 15.98 -4.22 -1.63
CA VAL A 4 15.14 -3.03 -1.42
C VAL A 4 15.77 -1.79 -2.07
N GLU A 5 17.07 -1.78 -2.26
CA GLU A 5 17.84 -0.74 -2.93
C GLU A 5 17.49 -0.61 -4.42
N ASP A 6 17.14 -1.72 -5.09
CA ASP A 6 16.80 -1.74 -6.52
C ASP A 6 15.31 -1.43 -6.82
N THR A 7 14.46 -1.30 -5.79
CA THR A 7 13.03 -1.05 -6.00
C THR A 7 12.74 0.45 -6.03
N ARG A 8 12.76 1.00 -7.25
CA ARG A 8 12.15 2.33 -7.47
C ARG A 8 10.63 2.24 -7.27
N PRO A 9 10.00 3.29 -6.72
CA PRO A 9 8.55 3.34 -6.61
C PRO A 9 7.89 3.06 -7.96
N ARG A 10 6.94 2.12 -8.00
CA ARG A 10 6.19 1.80 -9.22
C ARG A 10 5.39 3.01 -9.65
N SER A 11 5.58 3.48 -10.86
CA SER A 11 4.71 4.50 -11.46
C SER A 11 3.59 3.83 -12.27
N GLY A 12 2.45 4.48 -12.33
CA GLY A 12 1.30 4.00 -13.09
C GLY A 12 0.01 3.98 -12.27
N LEU A 13 -0.93 3.13 -12.68
CA LEU A 13 -2.26 3.01 -12.10
C LEU A 13 -2.27 1.98 -10.97
N SER A 14 -2.47 2.45 -9.74
CA SER A 14 -2.73 1.58 -8.59
C SER A 14 -4.23 1.47 -8.35
N VAL A 15 -4.78 0.28 -8.51
CA VAL A 15 -6.21 0.01 -8.33
C VAL A 15 -6.45 -0.70 -7.00
N PRO A 16 -7.11 -0.04 -6.04
CA PRO A 16 -7.56 -0.72 -4.83
C PRO A 16 -8.77 -1.62 -5.16
N VAL A 17 -8.71 -2.86 -4.72
CA VAL A 17 -9.78 -3.84 -4.96
C VAL A 17 -10.69 -3.97 -3.72
N ILE A 18 -11.97 -4.24 -3.98
CA ILE A 18 -12.96 -4.58 -2.95
C ILE A 18 -12.67 -5.96 -2.35
N THR A 19 -13.24 -6.24 -1.17
CA THR A 19 -13.32 -7.59 -0.62
C THR A 19 -14.68 -8.19 -1.00
N VAL A 20 -14.68 -9.34 -1.65
CA VAL A 20 -15.91 -10.01 -2.10
C VAL A 20 -16.36 -10.99 -1.04
N LEU A 21 -17.44 -10.66 -0.34
CA LEU A 21 -17.99 -11.47 0.75
C LEU A 21 -19.35 -12.02 0.36
N ASP A 22 -19.70 -13.16 0.94
CA ASP A 22 -21.07 -13.66 0.95
C ASP A 22 -21.88 -13.04 2.11
N ASP A 23 -23.15 -13.41 2.19
CA ASP A 23 -24.06 -12.90 3.23
C ASP A 23 -23.65 -13.29 4.66
N SER A 24 -22.78 -14.29 4.83
CA SER A 24 -22.22 -14.69 6.13
C SER A 24 -20.97 -13.92 6.51
N GLY A 25 -20.41 -13.09 5.60
CA GLY A 25 -19.13 -12.40 5.75
C GLY A 25 -17.91 -13.24 5.40
N ALA A 26 -18.10 -14.42 4.82
CA ALA A 26 -17.00 -15.25 4.35
C ALA A 26 -16.51 -14.78 2.96
N LEU A 27 -15.20 -14.94 2.71
CA LEU A 27 -14.60 -14.57 1.42
C LEU A 27 -15.09 -15.48 0.29
N VAL A 28 -15.64 -14.89 -0.76
CA VAL A 28 -15.95 -15.57 -2.03
C VAL A 28 -14.69 -15.54 -2.90
N GLU A 29 -13.81 -16.54 -2.73
CA GLU A 29 -12.47 -16.52 -3.33
C GLU A 29 -12.49 -16.40 -4.84
N GLU A 30 -13.35 -17.13 -5.55
CA GLU A 30 -13.42 -17.03 -7.01
C GLU A 30 -13.92 -15.66 -7.47
N GLY A 31 -14.84 -15.04 -6.71
CA GLY A 31 -15.25 -13.66 -6.93
C GLY A 31 -14.09 -12.69 -6.75
N GLN A 32 -13.30 -12.90 -5.68
CA GLN A 32 -12.10 -12.08 -5.42
C GLN A 32 -11.06 -12.23 -6.54
N ARG A 33 -10.80 -13.44 -7.02
CA ARG A 33 -9.90 -13.71 -8.14
C ARG A 33 -10.40 -13.07 -9.44
N ALA A 34 -11.71 -13.14 -9.69
CA ALA A 34 -12.32 -12.50 -10.85
C ALA A 34 -12.15 -10.97 -10.83
N VAL A 35 -12.30 -10.32 -9.66
CA VAL A 35 -12.02 -8.88 -9.50
C VAL A 35 -10.56 -8.56 -9.81
N VAL A 36 -9.61 -9.36 -9.31
CA VAL A 36 -8.18 -9.16 -9.58
C VAL A 36 -7.88 -9.28 -11.07
N ARG A 37 -8.36 -10.35 -11.73
CA ARG A 37 -8.20 -10.54 -13.19
C ARG A 37 -8.79 -9.37 -13.98
N HIS A 38 -9.99 -8.92 -13.58
CA HIS A 38 -10.66 -7.80 -14.25
C HIS A 38 -9.83 -6.51 -14.22
N VAL A 39 -9.19 -6.18 -13.10
CA VAL A 39 -8.39 -4.94 -13.01
C VAL A 39 -7.00 -5.08 -13.67
N ILE A 40 -6.47 -6.29 -13.78
CA ILE A 40 -5.19 -6.55 -14.47
C ILE A 40 -5.32 -6.46 -15.99
N GLN A 41 -6.44 -6.94 -16.58
CA GLN A 41 -6.72 -6.90 -18.02
C GLN A 41 -5.54 -7.41 -18.87
N ASP A 42 -5.02 -8.59 -18.56
CA ASP A 42 -3.90 -9.21 -19.28
C ASP A 42 -2.63 -8.30 -19.34
N GLY A 43 -2.42 -7.46 -18.33
CA GLY A 43 -1.29 -6.54 -18.23
C GLY A 43 -1.52 -5.16 -18.84
N TYR A 44 -2.69 -4.89 -19.42
CA TYR A 44 -3.05 -3.57 -20.00
C TYR A 44 -3.82 -2.67 -19.02
N GLY A 45 -4.22 -3.20 -17.85
CA GLY A 45 -4.98 -2.49 -16.84
C GLY A 45 -4.08 -1.88 -15.75
N ALA A 46 -4.26 -2.36 -14.52
CA ALA A 46 -3.54 -1.87 -13.37
C ALA A 46 -2.04 -2.22 -13.40
N ASP A 47 -1.19 -1.26 -13.06
CA ASP A 47 0.23 -1.50 -12.76
C ASP A 47 0.41 -2.09 -11.35
N VAL A 48 -0.53 -1.79 -10.45
CA VAL A 48 -0.57 -2.25 -9.06
C VAL A 48 -1.98 -2.67 -8.68
N VAL A 49 -2.13 -3.88 -8.18
CA VAL A 49 -3.35 -4.34 -7.49
C VAL A 49 -3.15 -4.12 -6.00
N PHE A 50 -3.96 -3.25 -5.40
CA PHE A 50 -3.87 -2.92 -3.97
C PHE A 50 -5.01 -3.58 -3.20
N SER A 51 -4.70 -4.66 -2.48
CA SER A 51 -5.63 -5.43 -1.66
C SER A 51 -5.69 -4.95 -0.21
N ALA A 52 -6.78 -5.27 0.48
CA ALA A 52 -6.98 -5.01 1.91
C ALA A 52 -6.73 -3.55 2.33
N GLY A 53 -7.01 -2.60 1.43
CA GLY A 53 -7.03 -1.17 1.73
C GLY A 53 -8.40 -0.71 2.22
N THR A 54 -8.62 0.61 2.29
CA THR A 54 -9.92 1.20 2.68
C THR A 54 -11.06 0.76 1.75
N THR A 55 -10.80 0.66 0.46
CA THR A 55 -11.78 0.13 -0.52
C THR A 55 -12.13 -1.34 -0.26
N GLY A 56 -11.19 -2.11 0.28
CA GLY A 56 -11.39 -3.50 0.71
C GLY A 56 -11.88 -3.64 2.15
N GLU A 57 -12.30 -2.54 2.78
CA GLU A 57 -12.92 -2.51 4.11
C GLU A 57 -12.11 -3.24 5.21
N TRP A 58 -10.78 -3.05 5.19
CA TRP A 58 -9.84 -3.70 6.10
C TRP A 58 -10.24 -3.63 7.59
N ASP A 59 -10.94 -2.56 7.98
CA ASP A 59 -11.37 -2.26 9.34
C ASP A 59 -12.72 -2.91 9.73
N ARG A 60 -13.38 -3.59 8.77
CA ARG A 60 -14.71 -4.20 8.93
C ARG A 60 -14.71 -5.70 8.70
N VAL A 61 -13.66 -6.23 8.11
CA VAL A 61 -13.51 -7.68 7.87
C VAL A 61 -12.70 -8.33 9.00
N GLU A 62 -12.96 -9.60 9.24
CA GLU A 62 -12.18 -10.38 10.21
C GLU A 62 -10.71 -10.49 9.77
N PRO A 63 -9.74 -10.49 10.70
CA PRO A 63 -8.32 -10.56 10.37
C PRO A 63 -7.94 -11.75 9.48
N ALA A 64 -8.60 -12.90 9.66
CA ALA A 64 -8.39 -14.07 8.81
C ALA A 64 -8.85 -13.83 7.37
N VAL A 65 -9.97 -13.14 7.19
CA VAL A 65 -10.49 -12.76 5.86
C VAL A 65 -9.53 -11.76 5.20
N GLN A 66 -9.08 -10.73 5.94
CA GLN A 66 -8.10 -9.77 5.43
C GLN A 66 -6.83 -10.47 4.90
N ARG A 67 -6.26 -11.38 5.69
CA ARG A 67 -5.08 -12.16 5.28
C ARG A 67 -5.36 -13.04 4.06
N ARG A 68 -6.53 -13.69 4.02
CA ARG A 68 -6.89 -14.51 2.86
C ARG A 68 -7.05 -13.67 1.57
N VAL A 69 -7.63 -12.48 1.65
CA VAL A 69 -7.70 -11.54 0.52
C VAL A 69 -6.30 -11.16 0.01
N ILE A 70 -5.37 -10.83 0.94
CA ILE A 70 -3.99 -10.54 0.58
C ILE A 70 -3.36 -11.70 -0.18
N GLN A 71 -3.52 -12.92 0.34
CA GLN A 71 -2.97 -14.13 -0.28
C GLN A 71 -3.56 -14.38 -1.66
N VAL A 72 -4.89 -14.36 -1.79
CA VAL A 72 -5.60 -14.59 -3.07
C VAL A 72 -5.17 -13.57 -4.13
N CYS A 73 -5.04 -12.30 -3.74
CA CYS A 73 -4.59 -11.25 -4.65
C CYS A 73 -3.12 -11.46 -5.08
N ALA A 74 -2.24 -11.83 -4.17
CA ALA A 74 -0.84 -12.10 -4.49
C ALA A 74 -0.70 -13.31 -5.45
N GLU A 75 -1.43 -14.39 -5.16
CA GLU A 75 -1.47 -15.59 -6.02
C GLU A 75 -1.97 -15.28 -7.43
N GLU A 76 -3.04 -14.49 -7.56
CA GLU A 76 -3.64 -14.18 -8.85
C GLU A 76 -2.76 -13.23 -9.68
N VAL A 77 -2.13 -12.24 -9.03
CA VAL A 77 -1.12 -11.39 -9.68
C VAL A 77 0.08 -12.21 -10.16
N ALA A 78 0.56 -13.15 -9.35
CA ALA A 78 1.67 -14.01 -9.74
C ALA A 78 1.32 -14.88 -10.97
N LYS A 79 0.09 -15.43 -11.01
CA LYS A 79 -0.41 -16.18 -12.17
C LYS A 79 -0.50 -15.31 -13.42
N ALA A 80 -1.03 -14.09 -13.28
CA ALA A 80 -1.11 -13.16 -14.39
C ALA A 80 0.26 -12.80 -14.95
N ASN A 81 1.23 -12.48 -14.08
CA ASN A 81 2.59 -12.19 -14.49
C ASN A 81 3.28 -13.38 -15.18
N ALA A 82 3.04 -14.61 -14.73
CA ALA A 82 3.56 -15.80 -15.35
C ALA A 82 2.98 -16.08 -16.76
N ALA A 83 1.78 -15.54 -17.04
CA ALA A 83 1.11 -15.66 -18.33
C ALA A 83 1.44 -14.53 -19.30
N LEU A 84 2.13 -13.44 -18.84
CA LEU A 84 2.50 -12.32 -19.70
C LEU A 84 3.52 -12.77 -20.74
N THR A 85 3.27 -12.44 -22.00
CA THR A 85 4.29 -12.54 -23.05
C THR A 85 5.20 -11.32 -23.01
N PRO A 86 6.44 -11.41 -23.55
CA PRO A 86 7.36 -10.26 -23.59
C PRO A 86 6.77 -9.01 -24.26
N GLU A 87 5.82 -9.21 -25.18
CA GLU A 87 5.14 -8.15 -25.92
C GLU A 87 3.90 -7.58 -25.18
N ALA A 88 3.37 -8.30 -24.20
CA ALA A 88 2.08 -8.03 -23.59
C ALA A 88 2.10 -7.09 -22.37
N GLY A 89 3.17 -6.37 -22.15
CA GLY A 89 3.13 -5.35 -21.12
C GLY A 89 4.09 -5.55 -19.95
N ARG A 90 3.87 -4.77 -18.90
CA ARG A 90 4.72 -4.76 -17.70
C ARG A 90 4.14 -5.65 -16.62
N GLU A 91 5.01 -6.30 -15.86
CA GLU A 91 4.61 -7.02 -14.65
C GLU A 91 3.76 -6.14 -13.75
N VAL A 92 2.70 -6.72 -13.20
CA VAL A 92 1.80 -6.09 -12.22
C VAL A 92 2.31 -6.37 -10.82
N GLU A 93 2.25 -5.37 -9.94
CA GLU A 93 2.63 -5.56 -8.54
C GLU A 93 1.41 -5.83 -7.67
N ALA A 94 1.51 -6.81 -6.76
CA ALA A 94 0.54 -7.00 -5.68
C ALA A 94 0.99 -6.18 -4.46
N TRP A 95 0.18 -5.22 -4.03
CA TRP A 95 0.39 -4.46 -2.79
C TRP A 95 -0.67 -4.84 -1.75
N ALA A 96 -0.26 -4.96 -0.50
CA ALA A 96 -1.14 -5.31 0.60
C ALA A 96 -1.31 -4.18 1.60
N GLY A 97 -2.53 -3.85 1.96
CA GLY A 97 -2.84 -3.06 3.15
C GLY A 97 -2.62 -3.92 4.39
N VAL A 98 -1.62 -3.54 5.19
CA VAL A 98 -1.25 -4.31 6.39
C VAL A 98 -1.75 -3.68 7.68
N THR A 99 -2.40 -2.52 7.59
CA THR A 99 -2.95 -1.81 8.75
C THR A 99 -4.00 -2.68 9.45
N ALA A 100 -3.91 -2.72 10.75
CA ALA A 100 -4.89 -3.33 11.64
C ALA A 100 -5.20 -2.39 12.81
N HIS A 101 -6.08 -2.82 13.71
CA HIS A 101 -6.50 -1.98 14.83
C HIS A 101 -5.40 -1.77 15.88
N THR A 102 -4.46 -2.70 16.01
CA THR A 102 -3.34 -2.62 16.96
C THR A 102 -1.99 -2.66 16.26
N PRO A 103 -0.91 -2.20 16.90
CA PRO A 103 0.45 -2.34 16.37
C PRO A 103 0.83 -3.81 16.15
N GLU A 104 0.47 -4.68 17.08
CA GLU A 104 0.78 -6.11 17.05
C GLU A 104 0.12 -6.79 15.85
N ASP A 105 -1.19 -6.61 15.67
CA ASP A 105 -1.93 -7.16 14.54
C ASP A 105 -1.41 -6.60 13.20
N THR A 106 -0.97 -5.33 13.19
CA THR A 106 -0.36 -4.71 12.01
C THR A 106 0.95 -5.40 11.64
N LEU A 107 1.80 -5.73 12.61
CA LEU A 107 3.03 -6.47 12.37
C LEU A 107 2.75 -7.91 11.91
N GLU A 108 1.75 -8.58 12.49
CA GLU A 108 1.31 -9.91 12.04
C GLU A 108 0.82 -9.89 10.58
N ASN A 109 0.03 -8.87 10.20
CA ASN A 109 -0.41 -8.71 8.82
C ASN A 109 0.76 -8.42 7.86
N LEU A 110 1.74 -7.62 8.28
CA LEU A 110 2.95 -7.36 7.50
C LEU A 110 3.75 -8.65 7.30
N ASP A 111 3.95 -9.42 8.35
CA ASP A 111 4.65 -10.70 8.30
C ASP A 111 3.97 -11.69 7.35
N PHE A 112 2.66 -11.80 7.47
CA PHE A 112 1.84 -12.60 6.57
C PHE A 112 1.96 -12.13 5.11
N ALA A 113 1.86 -10.82 4.85
CA ALA A 113 1.97 -10.26 3.52
C ALA A 113 3.34 -10.56 2.87
N ILE A 114 4.43 -10.47 3.64
CA ILE A 114 5.78 -10.87 3.17
C ILE A 114 5.78 -12.34 2.76
N SER A 115 5.21 -13.20 3.60
CA SER A 115 5.14 -14.65 3.37
C SER A 115 4.24 -15.02 2.19
N ALA A 116 3.15 -14.27 1.99
CA ALA A 116 2.25 -14.41 0.83
C ALA A 116 2.85 -13.94 -0.50
N GLY A 117 4.03 -13.32 -0.48
CA GLY A 117 4.75 -12.95 -1.68
C GLY A 117 4.35 -11.63 -2.31
N VAL A 118 3.70 -10.72 -1.57
CA VAL A 118 3.36 -9.38 -2.10
C VAL A 118 4.61 -8.57 -2.45
N HIS A 119 4.49 -7.63 -3.37
CA HIS A 119 5.61 -6.80 -3.83
C HIS A 119 5.87 -5.63 -2.88
N ALA A 120 4.84 -5.14 -2.21
CA ALA A 120 4.95 -4.04 -1.26
C ALA A 120 3.82 -4.08 -0.21
N ALA A 121 4.03 -3.39 0.92
CA ALA A 121 3.00 -3.18 1.92
C ALA A 121 2.61 -1.69 2.02
N VAL A 122 1.33 -1.44 2.29
CA VAL A 122 0.77 -0.11 2.51
C VAL A 122 0.33 0.01 3.96
N LEU A 123 0.86 0.99 4.67
CA LEU A 123 0.67 1.18 6.10
C LEU A 123 0.08 2.56 6.40
N ALA A 124 -1.09 2.59 7.06
CA ALA A 124 -1.74 3.81 7.55
C ALA A 124 -1.47 3.98 9.07
N PRO A 125 -0.36 4.59 9.49
CA PRO A 125 0.04 4.58 10.88
C PRO A 125 -0.89 5.38 11.79
N LEU A 126 -1.65 6.35 11.25
CA LEU A 126 -2.62 7.12 12.01
C LEU A 126 -3.95 6.37 12.25
N SER A 127 -4.12 5.21 11.63
CA SER A 127 -5.31 4.36 11.78
C SER A 127 -5.13 3.27 12.85
N ILE A 128 -3.94 3.17 13.44
CA ILE A 128 -3.62 2.18 14.47
C ILE A 128 -3.96 2.75 15.84
N ARG A 129 -4.88 2.08 16.56
CA ARG A 129 -5.30 2.50 17.89
C ARG A 129 -4.17 2.36 18.90
N GLY A 130 -4.03 3.35 19.77
CA GLY A 130 -2.99 3.35 20.81
C GLY A 130 -1.57 3.64 20.32
N LEU A 131 -1.34 3.78 19.03
CA LEU A 131 -0.04 4.11 18.47
C LEU A 131 0.31 5.58 18.74
N LYS A 132 1.19 5.81 19.74
CA LYS A 132 1.57 7.18 20.16
C LYS A 132 2.65 7.80 19.28
N ASP A 133 3.56 7.00 18.76
CA ASP A 133 4.70 7.44 17.95
C ASP A 133 4.81 6.64 16.65
N PRO A 134 4.15 7.09 15.57
CA PRO A 134 4.22 6.44 14.28
C PRO A 134 5.64 6.36 13.70
N VAL A 135 6.48 7.35 13.99
CA VAL A 135 7.85 7.36 13.46
C VAL A 135 8.68 6.27 14.12
N ARG A 136 8.59 6.16 15.46
CA ARG A 136 9.29 5.11 16.19
C ARG A 136 8.81 3.71 15.77
N PHE A 137 7.50 3.51 15.65
CA PHE A 137 6.93 2.23 15.22
C PHE A 137 7.49 1.77 13.89
N VAL A 138 7.48 2.64 12.89
CA VAL A 138 8.01 2.29 11.56
C VAL A 138 9.54 2.12 11.59
N ALA A 139 10.25 3.01 12.30
CA ALA A 139 11.71 3.00 12.31
C ALA A 139 12.33 1.88 13.17
N ARG A 140 11.56 1.24 14.04
CA ARG A 140 12.02 0.12 14.89
C ARG A 140 11.21 -1.14 14.63
N ASP A 141 9.95 -1.16 15.04
CA ASP A 141 9.17 -2.39 15.07
C ASP A 141 8.96 -2.97 13.66
N VAL A 142 8.63 -2.12 12.68
CA VAL A 142 8.54 -2.52 11.26
C VAL A 142 9.92 -2.86 10.69
N ALA A 143 10.95 -2.07 10.99
CA ALA A 143 12.32 -2.32 10.54
C ALA A 143 12.83 -3.67 11.06
N ASP A 144 12.69 -3.94 12.36
CA ASP A 144 13.14 -5.19 13.01
C ASP A 144 12.44 -6.41 12.38
N LEU A 145 11.14 -6.29 12.08
CA LEU A 145 10.41 -7.34 11.38
C LEU A 145 10.97 -7.58 9.96
N LEU A 146 11.18 -6.51 9.20
CA LEU A 146 11.73 -6.63 7.84
C LEU A 146 13.14 -7.24 7.83
N ASP A 147 13.98 -6.86 8.81
CA ASP A 147 15.34 -7.38 8.93
C ASP A 147 15.39 -8.85 9.37
N ALA A 148 14.37 -9.31 10.10
CA ALA A 148 14.23 -10.71 10.49
C ALA A 148 13.75 -11.63 9.34
N ARG A 149 13.41 -11.09 8.15
CA ARG A 149 12.89 -11.86 7.03
C ARG A 149 13.91 -12.00 5.89
N PRO A 150 13.92 -13.15 5.20
CA PRO A 150 14.81 -13.37 4.05
C PRO A 150 14.58 -12.39 2.90
N ARG A 151 13.38 -11.79 2.85
CA ARG A 151 12.95 -10.85 1.85
C ARG A 151 12.41 -9.59 2.52
N ARG A 152 13.08 -8.47 2.31
CA ARG A 152 12.57 -7.14 2.66
C ARG A 152 11.69 -6.63 1.52
N ILE A 153 10.54 -6.06 1.86
CA ILE A 153 9.64 -5.42 0.90
C ILE A 153 9.54 -3.92 1.18
N PRO A 154 9.29 -3.09 0.16
CA PRO A 154 9.04 -1.67 0.35
C PRO A 154 7.75 -1.42 1.12
N ILE A 155 7.78 -0.40 1.97
CA ILE A 155 6.63 0.12 2.71
C ILE A 155 6.22 1.45 2.08
N TYR A 156 4.93 1.57 1.78
CA TYR A 156 4.29 2.83 1.39
C TYR A 156 3.42 3.32 2.54
N LEU A 157 3.64 4.54 2.98
CA LEU A 157 2.77 5.18 3.97
C LEU A 157 1.40 5.45 3.34
N TYR A 158 0.35 5.45 4.15
CA TYR A 158 -0.97 5.85 3.70
C TYR A 158 -1.54 6.95 4.58
N ASP A 159 -1.82 8.08 3.98
CA ASP A 159 -2.45 9.25 4.61
C ASP A 159 -3.88 9.40 4.12
N ASN A 160 -4.82 9.20 5.03
CA ASN A 160 -6.25 9.36 4.78
C ASN A 160 -6.96 9.78 6.08
N ALA A 161 -7.56 10.97 6.06
CA ALA A 161 -8.26 11.53 7.22
C ALA A 161 -9.46 10.70 7.67
N ASP A 162 -10.15 10.04 6.72
CA ASP A 162 -11.38 9.30 6.99
C ASP A 162 -11.17 8.05 7.86
N ILE A 163 -9.93 7.56 7.93
CA ILE A 163 -9.57 6.38 8.72
C ILE A 163 -8.62 6.72 9.89
N ALA A 164 -8.33 7.98 10.11
CA ALA A 164 -7.50 8.39 11.24
C ALA A 164 -8.24 8.19 12.58
N VAL A 165 -7.56 7.57 13.56
CA VAL A 165 -8.12 7.32 14.90
C VAL A 165 -8.43 8.62 15.63
N ASP A 166 -7.55 9.62 15.52
CA ASP A 166 -7.74 10.94 16.12
C ASP A 166 -8.12 11.98 15.04
N PRO A 167 -9.37 12.47 15.02
CA PRO A 167 -9.80 13.48 14.06
C PRO A 167 -9.07 14.82 14.20
N LYS A 168 -8.39 15.06 15.33
CA LYS A 168 -7.55 16.25 15.53
C LYS A 168 -6.19 16.12 14.84
N ILE A 169 -5.78 14.90 14.48
CA ILE A 169 -4.54 14.59 13.78
C ILE A 169 -4.89 13.78 12.51
N PRO A 170 -5.61 14.39 11.55
CA PRO A 170 -6.14 13.65 10.40
C PRO A 170 -5.05 13.28 9.37
N HIS A 171 -3.89 13.91 9.45
CA HIS A 171 -2.82 13.76 8.44
C HIS A 171 -1.45 13.54 9.06
N ILE A 172 -0.64 12.71 8.43
CA ILE A 172 0.77 12.53 8.78
C ILE A 172 1.48 13.88 8.59
N ARG A 173 2.12 14.38 9.64
CA ARG A 173 2.83 15.65 9.55
C ARG A 173 4.00 15.54 8.58
N THR A 174 4.22 16.57 7.76
CA THR A 174 5.32 16.63 6.78
C THR A 174 6.68 16.28 7.40
N ARG A 175 6.95 16.71 8.65
CA ARG A 175 8.15 16.35 9.38
C ARG A 175 8.29 14.85 9.65
N GLN A 176 7.17 14.15 9.89
CA GLN A 176 7.14 12.70 10.09
C GLN A 176 7.38 11.97 8.77
N VAL A 177 6.73 12.40 7.68
CA VAL A 177 7.01 11.87 6.34
C VAL A 177 8.48 12.05 6.00
N LYS A 178 9.06 13.23 6.26
CA LYS A 178 10.49 13.49 6.04
C LYS A 178 11.40 12.59 6.89
N ALA A 179 11.04 12.31 8.14
CA ALA A 179 11.80 11.38 8.98
C ALA A 179 11.73 9.96 8.45
N LEU A 180 10.52 9.50 8.10
CA LEU A 180 10.27 8.15 7.59
C LEU A 180 10.87 7.91 6.20
N SER A 181 10.87 8.93 5.32
CA SER A 181 11.47 8.81 3.98
C SER A 181 12.99 8.58 3.98
N ARG A 182 13.66 8.77 5.13
CA ARG A 182 15.09 8.45 5.27
C ARG A 182 15.35 6.97 5.47
N LEU A 183 14.32 6.21 5.83
CA LEU A 183 14.42 4.76 5.92
C LEU A 183 14.45 4.17 4.51
N ASP A 184 15.41 3.31 4.25
CA ASP A 184 15.64 2.73 2.92
C ASP A 184 14.45 1.95 2.37
N PHE A 185 13.68 1.32 3.25
CA PHE A 185 12.50 0.53 2.91
C PHE A 185 11.21 1.37 2.77
N VAL A 186 11.17 2.64 3.19
CA VAL A 186 9.99 3.51 2.98
C VAL A 186 10.12 4.22 1.64
N ARG A 187 9.30 3.79 0.67
CA ARG A 187 9.43 4.18 -0.73
C ARG A 187 8.38 5.15 -1.23
N GLY A 188 7.44 5.55 -0.41
CA GLY A 188 6.46 6.55 -0.82
C GLY A 188 5.33 6.77 0.17
N VAL A 189 4.38 7.60 -0.25
CA VAL A 189 3.14 7.86 0.46
C VAL A 189 1.96 7.90 -0.50
N LYS A 190 0.90 7.14 -0.18
CA LYS A 190 -0.42 7.27 -0.78
C LYS A 190 -1.19 8.34 -0.01
N VAL A 191 -1.82 9.27 -0.72
CA VAL A 191 -2.49 10.43 -0.14
C VAL A 191 -3.94 10.48 -0.62
N SER A 192 -4.89 10.18 0.27
CA SER A 192 -6.32 10.40 0.05
C SER A 192 -6.74 11.63 0.86
N ALA A 193 -6.52 12.82 0.30
CA ALA A 193 -6.70 14.07 1.02
C ALA A 193 -7.04 15.23 0.05
N SER A 194 -7.20 16.43 0.62
CA SER A 194 -7.43 17.64 -0.17
C SER A 194 -6.21 18.04 -1.00
N ARG A 195 -6.44 18.87 -2.04
CA ARG A 195 -5.38 19.47 -2.86
C ARG A 195 -4.30 20.17 -2.02
N LYS A 196 -4.68 20.83 -0.93
CA LYS A 196 -3.74 21.52 -0.03
C LYS A 196 -2.77 20.54 0.63
N VAL A 197 -3.27 19.44 1.16
CA VAL A 197 -2.45 18.40 1.81
C VAL A 197 -1.54 17.73 0.79
N LEU A 198 -2.06 17.32 -0.36
CA LEU A 198 -1.29 16.75 -1.45
C LEU A 198 -0.18 17.72 -1.89
N GLY A 199 -0.49 19.02 -2.06
CA GLY A 199 0.49 20.04 -2.40
C GLY A 199 1.60 20.22 -1.36
N ASN A 200 1.32 20.01 -0.07
CA ASN A 200 2.33 20.03 0.98
C ASN A 200 3.32 18.87 0.82
N TYR A 201 2.82 17.65 0.59
CA TYR A 201 3.69 16.49 0.39
C TYR A 201 4.48 16.58 -0.91
N THR A 202 3.86 17.04 -2.00
CA THR A 202 4.53 17.21 -3.30
C THR A 202 5.68 18.22 -3.22
N ARG A 203 5.49 19.35 -2.51
CA ARG A 203 6.57 20.33 -2.28
C ARG A 203 7.67 19.78 -1.39
N ALA A 204 7.30 19.05 -0.35
CA ALA A 204 8.26 18.48 0.58
C ALA A 204 9.03 17.30 -0.02
N ALA A 205 8.43 16.55 -0.96
CA ALA A 205 9.04 15.38 -1.59
C ALA A 205 10.39 15.69 -2.25
N ALA A 206 10.52 16.87 -2.86
CA ALA A 206 11.78 17.31 -3.46
C ALA A 206 12.94 17.43 -2.44
N SER A 207 12.62 17.54 -1.13
CA SER A 207 13.60 17.62 -0.04
C SER A 207 13.73 16.31 0.76
N PHE A 208 12.92 15.28 0.44
CA PHE A 208 12.95 14.01 1.15
C PHE A 208 14.04 13.09 0.65
N ARG A 209 14.07 12.92 -0.66
CA ARG A 209 14.97 12.00 -1.37
C ARG A 209 15.22 12.50 -2.78
N GLU A 210 16.15 11.85 -3.47
CA GLU A 210 16.37 12.09 -4.89
C GLU A 210 15.13 11.77 -5.73
N ARG A 211 15.06 12.43 -6.89
CA ARG A 211 13.93 12.26 -7.81
C ARG A 211 13.84 10.81 -8.28
N GLY A 212 12.65 10.21 -8.09
CA GLY A 212 12.38 8.82 -8.47
C GLY A 212 12.64 7.78 -7.39
N GLU A 213 13.10 8.19 -6.20
CA GLU A 213 13.31 7.27 -5.06
C GLU A 213 12.14 7.25 -4.08
N PHE A 214 11.28 8.27 -4.11
CA PHE A 214 10.12 8.38 -3.23
C PHE A 214 8.87 8.74 -4.05
N GLY A 215 7.87 7.83 -4.06
CA GLY A 215 6.63 7.98 -4.79
C GLY A 215 5.56 8.74 -4.00
N ILE A 216 4.79 9.59 -4.69
CA ILE A 216 3.54 10.15 -4.16
C ILE A 216 2.40 9.62 -5.00
N TYR A 217 1.51 8.84 -4.36
CA TYR A 217 0.35 8.22 -4.99
C TYR A 217 -0.90 8.98 -4.60
N VAL A 218 -1.61 9.48 -5.61
CA VAL A 218 -2.83 10.26 -5.38
C VAL A 218 -4.01 9.32 -5.27
N GLY A 219 -4.56 9.22 -4.06
CA GLY A 219 -5.73 8.38 -3.77
C GLY A 219 -7.08 9.04 -4.09
N ASN A 220 -7.11 10.35 -4.34
CA ASN A 220 -8.32 11.06 -4.74
C ASN A 220 -8.33 11.25 -6.26
N ALA A 221 -9.18 10.49 -6.95
CA ALA A 221 -9.29 10.52 -8.41
C ALA A 221 -9.60 11.91 -8.98
N MET A 222 -10.30 12.76 -8.23
CA MET A 222 -10.61 14.14 -8.65
C MET A 222 -9.38 15.03 -8.77
N LEU A 223 -8.26 14.64 -8.14
CA LEU A 223 -7.00 15.38 -8.17
C LEU A 223 -6.02 14.86 -9.22
N ILE A 224 -6.38 13.84 -9.99
CA ILE A 224 -5.47 13.22 -10.98
C ILE A 224 -4.97 14.23 -12.01
N PHE A 225 -5.84 15.14 -12.46
CA PHE A 225 -5.46 16.19 -13.41
C PHE A 225 -4.53 17.26 -12.84
N GLU A 226 -4.47 17.39 -11.52
CA GLU A 226 -3.57 18.33 -10.85
C GLU A 226 -2.11 17.89 -10.91
N ILE A 227 -1.85 16.58 -11.01
CA ILE A 227 -0.50 16.02 -11.10
C ILE A 227 0.12 16.25 -12.48
N PHE A 228 -0.72 16.32 -13.52
CA PHE A 228 -0.28 16.43 -14.91
C PHE A 228 -0.31 17.85 -15.43
N ARG A 229 -0.66 18.86 -14.62
CA ARG A 229 -0.59 20.26 -15.04
C ARG A 229 0.87 20.67 -15.26
N PRO A 230 1.21 21.25 -16.43
CA PRO A 230 2.51 21.89 -16.62
C PRO A 230 2.68 22.99 -15.56
N ARG A 231 3.85 23.07 -14.98
CA ARG A 231 4.24 24.16 -14.08
C ARG A 231 4.84 25.29 -14.85
#